data_062089632a71da37d8d51c356f1b0d75
#
_entry.id   062089632a71da37d8d51c356f1b0d75
#
_cell.length_a   1.000
_cell.length_b   1.000
_cell.length_c   1.000
_cell.angle_alpha   90.00
_cell.angle_beta   90.00
_cell.angle_gamma   90.00
#
_symmetry.space_group_name_H-M   'P 1'
#
loop_
_entity.id
_entity.type
_entity.pdbx_description
1 polymer ?
#
loop_
_entity_poly.entity_id
_entity_poly.type
_entity_poly.pdbx_seq_one_letter_code
_entity_poly.pdbx_strand_id
1 'polypeptide(L)'
;MWVWNLAALMLRSRKSWLRMVPMAVALLIMTVSLGVNRSINLSPEQSVTSTLGAADGLVSPGFSVLAGSSSPTVPINRWKVRQINPYLETQVSVKGLPEEVLYQESSMPGINTKGRYALISGKWPTKPSEIVVTPSLRQGIGGKNKLVLEPGNYDLTIVGTVGATFDKSSREILARSGTWQAWPLTQKQAKISGLSGNYLIFFTSSDSAGTCSKVNDDLGSDCL
;
A
#
# COMPACT_ATOMS: atom_id res chain seq x y z
N MET A 1 33.43 -19.61 -34.73
CA MET A 1 33.65 -21.05 -34.96
C MET A 1 34.53 -21.77 -33.91
N TRP A 2 35.40 -21.09 -33.20
CA TRP A 2 36.32 -21.70 -32.22
C TRP A 2 35.65 -22.13 -30.89
N VAL A 3 34.66 -21.43 -30.45
CA VAL A 3 34.00 -21.67 -29.16
C VAL A 3 33.23 -23.00 -29.11
N TRP A 4 32.65 -23.41 -30.23
CA TRP A 4 31.93 -24.69 -30.33
C TRP A 4 32.81 -25.92 -30.30
N ASN A 5 34.04 -25.80 -30.79
CA ASN A 5 35.03 -26.93 -30.76
C ASN A 5 35.60 -27.15 -29.36
N LEU A 6 35.75 -26.10 -28.56
CA LEU A 6 36.16 -26.19 -27.17
C LEU A 6 35.08 -26.84 -26.29
N ALA A 7 33.80 -26.50 -26.51
CA ALA A 7 32.68 -27.10 -25.82
C ALA A 7 32.54 -28.60 -26.11
N ALA A 8 32.73 -28.99 -27.38
CA ALA A 8 32.69 -30.41 -27.80
C ALA A 8 33.84 -31.24 -27.21
N LEU A 9 35.04 -30.71 -27.08
CA LEU A 9 36.20 -31.35 -26.47
C LEU A 9 36.06 -31.54 -24.95
N MET A 10 35.42 -30.59 -24.27
CA MET A 10 35.19 -30.67 -22.82
C MET A 10 34.10 -31.68 -22.44
N LEU A 11 33.13 -31.93 -23.30
CA LEU A 11 32.05 -32.89 -23.09
C LEU A 11 32.50 -34.36 -23.24
N ARG A 12 33.70 -34.64 -23.76
CA ARG A 12 34.17 -36.02 -24.10
C ARG A 12 34.76 -36.76 -22.91
N SER A 13 35.02 -36.15 -21.76
CA SER A 13 35.55 -36.83 -20.57
C SER A 13 34.51 -36.80 -19.43
N ARG A 14 34.07 -37.97 -18.98
CA ARG A 14 33.17 -38.15 -17.83
C ARG A 14 33.65 -37.41 -16.56
N LYS A 15 34.94 -37.20 -16.39
CA LYS A 15 35.54 -36.49 -15.25
C LYS A 15 35.40 -34.97 -15.33
N SER A 16 35.32 -34.37 -16.53
CA SER A 16 35.13 -32.92 -16.68
C SER A 16 33.69 -32.52 -16.45
N TRP A 17 32.71 -33.38 -16.71
CA TRP A 17 31.30 -33.13 -16.46
C TRP A 17 31.01 -32.92 -14.96
N LEU A 18 31.61 -33.74 -14.10
CA LEU A 18 31.50 -33.62 -12.65
C LEU A 18 32.07 -32.30 -12.08
N ARG A 19 32.98 -31.64 -12.79
CA ARG A 19 33.51 -30.30 -12.40
C ARG A 19 32.70 -29.13 -12.95
N MET A 20 31.99 -29.33 -14.06
CA MET A 20 31.17 -28.27 -14.67
C MET A 20 29.82 -28.11 -13.99
N VAL A 21 29.23 -29.18 -13.43
CA VAL A 21 27.93 -29.10 -12.74
C VAL A 21 27.95 -28.13 -11.56
N PRO A 22 28.90 -28.16 -10.61
CA PRO A 22 28.91 -27.19 -9.50
C PRO A 22 29.17 -25.77 -9.98
N MET A 23 29.93 -25.56 -11.05
CA MET A 23 30.18 -24.24 -11.61
C MET A 23 28.92 -23.65 -12.30
N ALA A 24 28.17 -24.48 -13.01
CA ALA A 24 26.89 -24.10 -13.62
C ALA A 24 25.83 -23.81 -12.55
N VAL A 25 25.76 -24.60 -11.49
CA VAL A 25 24.87 -24.40 -10.35
C VAL A 25 25.22 -23.10 -9.59
N ALA A 26 26.50 -22.84 -9.36
CA ALA A 26 26.97 -21.62 -8.73
C ALA A 26 26.61 -20.36 -9.56
N LEU A 27 26.78 -20.41 -10.87
CA LEU A 27 26.40 -19.33 -11.80
C LEU A 27 24.87 -19.11 -11.79
N LEU A 28 24.09 -20.18 -11.75
CA LEU A 28 22.63 -20.12 -11.71
C LEU A 28 22.13 -19.53 -10.38
N ILE A 29 22.72 -19.91 -9.27
CA ILE A 29 22.43 -19.33 -7.95
C ILE A 29 22.79 -17.83 -7.94
N MET A 30 23.93 -17.47 -8.52
CA MET A 30 24.40 -16.08 -8.56
C MET A 30 23.49 -15.20 -9.43
N THR A 31 23.03 -15.69 -10.58
CA THR A 31 22.10 -14.97 -11.47
C THR A 31 20.72 -14.85 -10.85
N VAL A 32 20.21 -15.88 -10.17
CA VAL A 32 18.94 -15.82 -9.45
C VAL A 32 19.03 -14.86 -8.27
N SER A 33 20.12 -14.89 -7.50
CA SER A 33 20.33 -13.97 -6.36
C SER A 33 20.41 -12.51 -6.81
N LEU A 34 21.07 -12.22 -7.92
CA LEU A 34 21.14 -10.87 -8.49
C LEU A 34 19.78 -10.42 -9.05
N GLY A 35 19.01 -11.32 -9.63
CA GLY A 35 17.66 -11.05 -10.13
C GLY A 35 16.67 -10.75 -8.98
N VAL A 36 16.70 -11.55 -7.92
CA VAL A 36 15.87 -11.35 -6.73
C VAL A 36 16.22 -10.04 -6.03
N ASN A 37 17.51 -9.73 -5.87
CA ASN A 37 17.94 -8.49 -5.20
C ASN A 37 17.53 -7.22 -5.97
N ARG A 38 17.50 -7.27 -7.30
CA ARG A 38 17.00 -6.15 -8.13
C ARG A 38 15.49 -5.98 -8.07
N SER A 39 14.73 -7.04 -7.83
CA SER A 39 13.27 -6.97 -7.74
C SER A 39 12.77 -6.48 -6.37
N ILE A 40 13.63 -6.44 -5.35
CA ILE A 40 13.28 -6.02 -3.99
C ILE A 40 13.69 -4.55 -3.74
N ASN A 41 14.72 -4.05 -4.42
CA ASN A 41 15.19 -2.67 -4.23
C ASN A 41 14.44 -1.72 -5.19
N LEU A 42 13.51 -0.96 -4.64
CA LEU A 42 12.90 0.17 -5.35
C LEU A 42 13.97 1.24 -5.63
N SER A 43 13.90 1.89 -6.79
CA SER A 43 14.69 3.12 -7.00
C SER A 43 14.20 4.19 -6.02
N PRO A 44 15.03 5.22 -5.71
CA PRO A 44 14.60 6.33 -4.85
C PRO A 44 13.28 6.97 -5.33
N GLU A 45 13.11 7.16 -6.63
CA GLU A 45 11.88 7.69 -7.23
C GLU A 45 10.68 6.75 -7.06
N GLN A 46 10.90 5.45 -7.22
CA GLN A 46 9.86 4.43 -6.99
C GLN A 46 9.47 4.36 -5.51
N SER A 47 10.45 4.51 -4.60
CA SER A 47 10.21 4.55 -3.17
C SER A 47 9.34 5.76 -2.80
N VAL A 48 9.67 6.94 -3.31
CA VAL A 48 8.86 8.16 -3.12
C VAL A 48 7.46 7.96 -3.68
N THR A 49 7.31 7.48 -4.91
CA THR A 49 6.00 7.25 -5.53
C THR A 49 5.19 6.17 -4.81
N SER A 50 5.84 5.15 -4.26
CA SER A 50 5.16 4.12 -3.47
C SER A 50 4.57 4.66 -2.17
N THR A 51 5.18 5.69 -1.59
CA THR A 51 4.74 6.32 -0.35
C THR A 51 3.77 7.47 -0.60
N LEU A 52 4.14 8.41 -1.46
CA LEU A 52 3.40 9.66 -1.66
C LEU A 52 2.37 9.59 -2.80
N GLY A 53 2.49 8.64 -3.73
CA GLY A 53 1.67 8.64 -4.93
C GLY A 53 2.04 9.83 -5.84
N ALA A 54 1.06 10.68 -6.12
CA ALA A 54 1.25 11.94 -6.86
C ALA A 54 1.22 13.17 -5.93
N ALA A 55 1.35 12.97 -4.61
CA ALA A 55 1.46 14.07 -3.65
C ALA A 55 2.89 14.59 -3.58
N ASP A 56 3.05 15.87 -3.26
CA ASP A 56 4.35 16.51 -3.05
C ASP A 56 4.83 16.38 -1.61
N GLY A 57 3.95 15.99 -0.69
CA GLY A 57 4.30 15.76 0.70
C GLY A 57 3.20 15.05 1.50
N LEU A 58 3.60 14.57 2.67
CA LEU A 58 2.80 13.84 3.64
C LEU A 58 3.04 14.41 5.04
N VAL A 59 1.96 14.66 5.75
CA VAL A 59 2.00 15.11 7.15
C VAL A 59 1.34 14.07 8.04
N SER A 60 1.99 13.71 9.13
CA SER A 60 1.42 12.91 10.21
C SER A 60 1.18 13.79 11.43
N PRO A 61 -0.06 14.26 11.68
CA PRO A 61 -0.34 15.14 12.82
C PRO A 61 -0.19 14.48 14.19
N GLY A 62 0.24 13.22 14.25
CA GLY A 62 0.51 12.51 15.50
C GLY A 62 -0.73 12.09 16.30
N PHE A 63 -1.93 12.17 15.72
CA PHE A 63 -3.14 11.70 16.38
C PHE A 63 -3.83 10.57 15.62
N SER A 64 -4.53 9.73 16.37
CA SER A 64 -5.33 8.64 15.83
C SER A 64 -6.83 8.94 15.95
N VAL A 65 -7.61 8.38 15.04
CA VAL A 65 -9.06 8.54 14.96
C VAL A 65 -9.73 7.20 15.28
N LEU A 66 -10.62 7.18 16.28
CA LEU A 66 -11.40 5.99 16.60
C LEU A 66 -12.42 5.67 15.51
N ALA A 67 -12.67 4.39 15.26
CA ALA A 67 -13.73 3.97 14.34
C ALA A 67 -15.10 4.51 14.81
N GLY A 68 -15.94 4.90 13.86
CA GLY A 68 -17.21 5.56 14.12
C GLY A 68 -17.11 7.05 14.51
N SER A 69 -15.90 7.63 14.54
CA SER A 69 -15.69 9.06 14.81
C SER A 69 -15.47 9.85 13.52
N SER A 70 -15.83 11.12 13.55
CA SER A 70 -15.53 12.05 12.46
C SER A 70 -14.03 12.38 12.41
N SER A 71 -13.53 12.60 11.21
CA SER A 71 -12.16 13.07 11.01
C SER A 71 -11.97 14.44 11.68
N PRO A 72 -10.81 14.67 12.30
CA PRO A 72 -10.52 15.94 12.96
C PRO A 72 -10.41 17.07 11.93
N THR A 73 -10.74 18.26 12.38
CA THR A 73 -10.56 19.48 11.59
C THR A 73 -9.12 19.97 11.74
N VAL A 74 -8.36 19.96 10.65
CA VAL A 74 -6.99 20.49 10.62
C VAL A 74 -7.01 21.90 10.04
N PRO A 75 -6.28 22.89 10.61
CA PRO A 75 -6.27 24.28 10.15
C PRO A 75 -5.46 24.46 8.85
N ILE A 76 -5.96 23.90 7.77
CA ILE A 76 -5.29 23.78 6.47
C ILE A 76 -5.18 25.14 5.74
N ASN A 77 -6.03 26.10 6.08
CA ASN A 77 -6.13 27.40 5.40
C ASN A 77 -4.86 28.26 5.50
N ARG A 78 -3.94 27.89 6.40
CA ARG A 78 -2.66 28.60 6.58
C ARG A 78 -1.55 28.09 5.67
N TRP A 79 -1.75 26.92 5.06
CA TRP A 79 -0.74 26.28 4.20
C TRP A 79 -0.97 26.67 2.75
N LYS A 80 0.06 27.04 2.05
CA LYS A 80 0.01 27.34 0.61
C LYS A 80 -0.07 26.06 -0.24
N VAL A 81 -1.12 25.27 -0.03
CA VAL A 81 -1.34 24.02 -0.73
C VAL A 81 -2.36 24.18 -1.85
N ARG A 82 -2.16 23.46 -2.93
CA ARG A 82 -3.09 23.42 -4.09
C ARG A 82 -4.20 22.40 -3.88
N GLN A 83 -3.84 21.26 -3.31
CA GLN A 83 -4.78 20.17 -3.07
C GLN A 83 -4.38 19.43 -1.80
N ILE A 84 -5.39 18.94 -1.09
CA ILE A 84 -5.26 18.15 0.12
C ILE A 84 -6.09 16.90 -0.02
N ASN A 85 -5.57 15.80 0.48
CA ASN A 85 -6.29 14.55 0.57
C ASN A 85 -6.07 13.94 1.96
N PRO A 86 -7.07 14.06 2.85
CA PRO A 86 -7.07 13.34 4.11
C PRO A 86 -7.00 11.83 3.87
N TYR A 87 -6.22 11.16 4.69
CA TYR A 87 -5.96 9.75 4.57
C TYR A 87 -5.95 9.12 5.96
N LEU A 88 -6.53 7.95 6.07
CA LEU A 88 -6.54 7.17 7.29
C LEU A 88 -5.99 5.78 7.00
N GLU A 89 -5.12 5.30 7.87
CA GLU A 89 -4.49 3.98 7.72
C GLU A 89 -4.52 3.23 9.04
N THR A 90 -4.88 1.95 8.99
CA THR A 90 -4.86 1.05 10.14
C THR A 90 -4.86 -0.41 9.70
N GLN A 91 -4.62 -1.32 10.63
CA GLN A 91 -4.86 -2.74 10.46
C GLN A 91 -6.28 -3.08 10.94
N VAL A 92 -6.96 -3.94 10.19
CA VAL A 92 -8.33 -4.38 10.52
C VAL A 92 -8.48 -5.89 10.39
N SER A 93 -9.29 -6.45 11.25
CA SER A 93 -9.66 -7.87 11.16
C SER A 93 -10.81 -8.06 10.17
N VAL A 94 -10.67 -9.04 9.31
CA VAL A 94 -11.67 -9.44 8.32
C VAL A 94 -12.23 -10.79 8.68
N LYS A 95 -13.54 -10.91 8.78
CA LYS A 95 -14.22 -12.16 9.13
C LYS A 95 -13.82 -13.30 8.19
N GLY A 96 -13.26 -14.34 8.76
CA GLY A 96 -12.81 -15.52 8.02
C GLY A 96 -11.38 -15.46 7.48
N LEU A 97 -10.63 -14.41 7.80
CA LEU A 97 -9.18 -14.35 7.60
C LEU A 97 -8.47 -14.44 8.96
N PRO A 98 -7.36 -15.19 9.06
CA PRO A 98 -6.60 -15.31 10.30
C PRO A 98 -5.69 -14.11 10.57
N GLU A 99 -5.40 -13.31 9.55
CA GLU A 99 -4.47 -12.19 9.59
C GLU A 99 -5.21 -10.87 9.44
N GLU A 100 -4.69 -9.83 10.08
CA GLU A 100 -5.14 -8.47 9.86
C GLU A 100 -4.77 -7.98 8.46
N VAL A 101 -5.57 -7.08 7.94
CA VAL A 101 -5.46 -6.53 6.59
C VAL A 101 -5.25 -5.03 6.69
N LEU A 102 -4.38 -4.48 5.86
CA LEU A 102 -4.17 -3.03 5.79
C LEU A 102 -5.42 -2.35 5.23
N TYR A 103 -6.03 -1.50 6.06
CA TYR A 103 -7.18 -0.67 5.69
C TYR A 103 -6.72 0.75 5.44
N GLN A 104 -7.13 1.29 4.31
CA GLN A 104 -6.80 2.65 3.89
C GLN A 104 -8.06 3.36 3.44
N GLU A 105 -8.24 4.59 3.90
CA GLU A 105 -9.37 5.43 3.52
C GLU A 105 -8.91 6.78 3.04
N SER A 106 -9.45 7.20 1.88
CA SER A 106 -9.18 8.52 1.32
C SER A 106 -10.21 8.90 0.25
N SER A 107 -10.12 10.12 -0.26
CA SER A 107 -10.85 10.49 -1.48
C SER A 107 -10.27 9.72 -2.67
N MET A 108 -11.09 8.95 -3.38
CA MET A 108 -10.66 8.08 -4.48
C MET A 108 -11.38 8.38 -5.80
N PRO A 109 -10.66 8.41 -6.94
CA PRO A 109 -9.19 8.43 -7.02
C PRO A 109 -8.63 9.77 -6.53
N GLY A 110 -7.57 9.74 -5.73
CA GLY A 110 -6.94 10.91 -5.12
C GLY A 110 -5.44 11.01 -5.43
N ILE A 111 -4.81 12.09 -4.99
CA ILE A 111 -3.37 12.32 -5.19
C ILE A 111 -2.51 11.22 -4.55
N ASN A 112 -2.92 10.67 -3.42
CA ASN A 112 -2.26 9.58 -2.71
C ASN A 112 -2.42 8.21 -3.39
N THR A 113 -3.49 7.99 -4.17
CA THR A 113 -3.73 6.72 -4.87
C THR A 113 -3.12 6.70 -6.27
N LYS A 114 -3.01 7.87 -6.91
CA LYS A 114 -2.42 8.00 -8.24
C LYS A 114 -0.93 7.62 -8.23
N GLY A 115 -0.54 6.66 -9.05
CA GLY A 115 0.83 6.12 -9.10
C GLY A 115 1.08 4.98 -8.12
N ARG A 116 0.36 4.90 -7.00
CA ARG A 116 0.43 3.78 -6.05
C ARG A 116 -0.45 2.61 -6.47
N TYR A 117 -1.63 2.90 -6.98
CA TYR A 117 -2.62 1.89 -7.33
C TYR A 117 -3.15 2.08 -8.73
N ALA A 118 -3.34 0.97 -9.43
CA ALA A 118 -4.02 0.90 -10.71
C ALA A 118 -5.30 0.07 -10.59
N LEU A 119 -6.42 0.57 -11.10
CA LEU A 119 -7.66 -0.20 -11.15
C LEU A 119 -7.51 -1.31 -12.18
N ILE A 120 -7.58 -2.57 -11.72
CA ILE A 120 -7.47 -3.77 -12.57
C ILE A 120 -8.85 -4.13 -13.13
N SER A 121 -9.90 -4.07 -12.28
CA SER A 121 -11.26 -4.42 -12.67
C SER A 121 -12.29 -3.68 -11.83
N GLY A 122 -13.51 -3.54 -12.33
CA GLY A 122 -14.60 -2.87 -11.63
C GLY A 122 -14.50 -1.34 -11.69
N LYS A 123 -14.83 -0.68 -10.59
CA LYS A 123 -14.83 0.79 -10.47
C LYS A 123 -14.26 1.23 -9.12
N TRP A 124 -13.87 2.50 -9.02
CA TRP A 124 -13.53 3.12 -7.75
C TRP A 124 -14.77 3.26 -6.84
N PRO A 125 -14.61 3.18 -5.51
CA PRO A 125 -15.72 3.35 -4.57
C PRO A 125 -16.37 4.74 -4.70
N THR A 126 -17.69 4.77 -4.73
CA THR A 126 -18.48 6.01 -4.80
C THR A 126 -19.28 6.26 -3.52
N LYS A 127 -19.45 5.23 -2.68
CA LYS A 127 -20.19 5.27 -1.42
C LYS A 127 -19.33 4.76 -0.26
N PRO A 128 -19.60 5.15 0.99
CA PRO A 128 -18.88 4.65 2.16
C PRO A 128 -18.97 3.14 2.39
N SER A 129 -19.99 2.47 1.86
CA SER A 129 -20.12 1.01 1.93
C SER A 129 -19.40 0.26 0.80
N GLU A 130 -18.79 0.97 -0.14
CA GLU A 130 -18.06 0.40 -1.27
C GLU A 130 -16.56 0.44 -1.02
N ILE A 131 -15.87 -0.65 -1.42
CA ILE A 131 -14.41 -0.76 -1.32
C ILE A 131 -13.83 -1.35 -2.60
N VAL A 132 -12.54 -1.12 -2.81
CA VAL A 132 -11.72 -1.92 -3.72
C VAL A 132 -10.65 -2.65 -2.93
N VAL A 133 -10.23 -3.81 -3.42
CA VAL A 133 -9.29 -4.69 -2.72
C VAL A 133 -8.16 -5.12 -3.65
N THR A 134 -7.02 -5.50 -3.08
CA THR A 134 -5.92 -6.08 -3.87
C THR A 134 -6.26 -7.52 -4.30
N PRO A 135 -5.64 -8.04 -5.39
CA PRO A 135 -5.87 -9.40 -5.87
C PRO A 135 -5.60 -10.46 -4.80
N SER A 136 -4.54 -10.29 -4.01
CA SER A 136 -4.17 -11.21 -2.93
C SER A 136 -5.26 -11.31 -1.87
N LEU A 137 -5.86 -10.18 -1.48
CA LEU A 137 -6.99 -10.17 -0.55
C LEU A 137 -8.23 -10.80 -1.17
N ARG A 138 -8.54 -10.46 -2.44
CA ARG A 138 -9.70 -11.04 -3.14
C ARG A 138 -9.63 -12.56 -3.25
N GLN A 139 -8.44 -13.09 -3.50
CA GLN A 139 -8.18 -14.53 -3.49
C GLN A 139 -8.37 -15.11 -2.09
N GLY A 140 -7.84 -14.47 -1.05
CA GLY A 140 -7.95 -14.90 0.34
C GLY A 140 -9.39 -15.03 0.84
N ILE A 141 -10.30 -14.16 0.38
CA ILE A 141 -11.74 -14.23 0.70
C ILE A 141 -12.56 -15.12 -0.26
N GLY A 142 -11.91 -15.90 -1.12
CA GLY A 142 -12.57 -16.81 -2.05
C GLY A 142 -13.36 -16.13 -3.17
N GLY A 143 -12.93 -14.93 -3.61
CA GLY A 143 -13.57 -14.20 -4.71
C GLY A 143 -14.94 -13.58 -4.38
N LYS A 144 -15.33 -13.56 -3.12
CA LYS A 144 -16.61 -12.96 -2.68
C LYS A 144 -16.69 -11.47 -3.01
N ASN A 145 -17.91 -10.98 -3.27
CA ASN A 145 -18.17 -9.56 -3.53
C ASN A 145 -18.53 -8.77 -2.25
N LYS A 146 -18.50 -9.41 -1.09
CA LYS A 146 -18.73 -8.78 0.21
C LYS A 146 -17.63 -9.17 1.16
N LEU A 147 -17.29 -8.25 2.04
CA LEU A 147 -16.31 -8.41 3.09
C LEU A 147 -16.92 -7.86 4.39
N VAL A 148 -16.68 -8.54 5.49
CA VAL A 148 -17.18 -8.14 6.81
C VAL A 148 -15.98 -7.78 7.68
N LEU A 149 -15.96 -6.54 8.16
CA LEU A 149 -14.95 -6.08 9.11
C LEU A 149 -15.37 -6.35 10.55
N GLU A 150 -14.41 -6.72 11.36
CA GLU A 150 -14.58 -6.94 12.80
C GLU A 150 -13.73 -5.94 13.60
N PRO A 151 -14.17 -5.53 14.78
CA PRO A 151 -15.44 -5.83 15.43
C PRO A 151 -16.62 -5.06 14.83
N GLY A 152 -17.84 -5.47 15.17
CA GLY A 152 -19.06 -4.76 14.78
C GLY A 152 -19.75 -5.32 13.53
N ASN A 153 -19.18 -6.34 12.87
CA ASN A 153 -19.73 -6.96 11.64
C ASN A 153 -20.11 -5.91 10.57
N TYR A 154 -19.18 -5.04 10.22
CA TYR A 154 -19.42 -4.00 9.21
C TYR A 154 -19.31 -4.57 7.79
N ASP A 155 -20.44 -4.63 7.10
CA ASP A 155 -20.56 -5.16 5.75
C ASP A 155 -20.09 -4.14 4.71
N LEU A 156 -19.10 -4.51 3.92
CA LEU A 156 -18.59 -3.72 2.81
C LEU A 156 -18.75 -4.47 1.48
N THR A 157 -19.11 -3.74 0.43
CA THR A 157 -19.28 -4.27 -0.92
C THR A 157 -18.03 -4.03 -1.74
N ILE A 158 -17.44 -5.08 -2.28
CA ILE A 158 -16.29 -4.99 -3.16
C ILE A 158 -16.78 -4.64 -4.57
N VAL A 159 -16.43 -3.43 -5.03
CA VAL A 159 -16.85 -2.91 -6.34
C VAL A 159 -15.74 -2.95 -7.39
N GLY A 160 -14.53 -3.28 -6.99
CA GLY A 160 -13.40 -3.40 -7.91
C GLY A 160 -12.17 -4.05 -7.26
N THR A 161 -11.18 -4.26 -8.10
CA THR A 161 -9.86 -4.78 -7.71
C THR A 161 -8.78 -3.82 -8.18
N VAL A 162 -7.84 -3.50 -7.30
CA VAL A 162 -6.72 -2.60 -7.58
C VAL A 162 -5.41 -3.34 -7.44
N GLY A 163 -4.47 -3.07 -8.34
CA GLY A 163 -3.09 -3.54 -8.20
C GLY A 163 -2.25 -2.47 -7.53
N ALA A 164 -1.56 -2.84 -6.46
CA ALA A 164 -0.48 -2.03 -5.95
C ALA A 164 0.69 -2.05 -6.94
N THR A 165 1.22 -0.89 -7.28
CA THR A 165 2.25 -0.76 -8.33
C THR A 165 3.55 -1.44 -7.90
N PHE A 166 3.87 -1.38 -6.61
CA PHE A 166 5.17 -1.81 -6.08
C PHE A 166 5.10 -3.07 -5.21
N ASP A 167 3.95 -3.40 -4.62
CA ASP A 167 3.76 -4.64 -3.84
C ASP A 167 2.51 -5.40 -4.29
N LYS A 168 2.74 -6.42 -5.12
CA LYS A 168 1.67 -7.28 -5.64
C LYS A 168 1.16 -8.31 -4.64
N SER A 169 1.89 -8.53 -3.54
CA SER A 169 1.54 -9.51 -2.51
C SER A 169 0.72 -8.91 -1.39
N SER A 170 0.65 -7.59 -1.28
CA SER A 170 -0.05 -6.89 -0.21
C SER A 170 -1.55 -7.23 -0.17
N ARG A 171 -2.07 -7.36 1.04
CA ARG A 171 -3.50 -7.55 1.31
C ARG A 171 -4.06 -6.25 1.84
N GLU A 172 -4.73 -5.51 0.96
CA GLU A 172 -5.18 -4.16 1.26
C GLU A 172 -6.64 -3.95 0.88
N ILE A 173 -7.29 -3.15 1.71
CA ILE A 173 -8.63 -2.60 1.51
C ILE A 173 -8.47 -1.11 1.29
N LEU A 174 -8.96 -0.61 0.16
CA LEU A 174 -9.04 0.82 -0.09
C LEU A 174 -10.50 1.24 -0.06
N ALA A 175 -10.83 2.11 0.89
CA ALA A 175 -12.16 2.62 1.14
C ALA A 175 -12.25 4.12 0.84
N ARG A 176 -13.44 4.58 0.48
CA ARG A 176 -13.72 5.99 0.29
C ARG A 176 -13.82 6.72 1.64
N SER A 177 -13.44 8.00 1.67
CA SER A 177 -13.63 8.87 2.83
C SER A 177 -15.08 8.82 3.35
N GLY A 178 -15.22 8.68 4.67
CA GLY A 178 -16.49 8.52 5.37
C GLY A 178 -16.86 7.06 5.69
N THR A 179 -16.14 6.07 5.17
CA THR A 179 -16.35 4.66 5.49
C THR A 179 -16.02 4.38 6.96
N TRP A 180 -14.91 4.92 7.44
CA TRP A 180 -14.48 4.81 8.83
C TRP A 180 -15.48 5.41 9.82
N GLN A 181 -16.02 6.59 9.49
CA GLN A 181 -17.06 7.25 10.26
C GLN A 181 -18.38 6.48 10.27
N ALA A 182 -18.71 5.80 9.15
CA ALA A 182 -19.91 5.00 9.01
C ALA A 182 -19.82 3.62 9.69
N TRP A 183 -18.68 3.24 10.25
CA TRP A 183 -18.50 1.99 10.95
C TRP A 183 -19.43 1.94 12.18
N PRO A 184 -20.30 0.92 12.32
CA PRO A 184 -21.36 0.91 13.33
C PRO A 184 -20.82 0.54 14.74
N LEU A 185 -19.86 1.30 15.22
CA LEU A 185 -19.28 1.18 16.54
C LEU A 185 -19.51 2.45 17.34
N THR A 186 -19.84 2.29 18.62
CA THR A 186 -19.76 3.39 19.56
C THR A 186 -18.29 3.69 19.87
N GLN A 187 -17.98 4.93 20.23
CA GLN A 187 -16.62 5.32 20.64
C GLN A 187 -16.07 4.44 21.77
N LYS A 188 -16.96 4.01 22.71
CA LYS A 188 -16.58 3.10 23.79
C LYS A 188 -16.16 1.72 23.26
N GLN A 189 -16.90 1.16 22.31
CA GLN A 189 -16.57 -0.12 21.66
C GLN A 189 -15.26 -0.02 20.86
N ALA A 190 -15.11 1.03 20.07
CA ALA A 190 -13.88 1.27 19.31
C ALA A 190 -12.66 1.41 20.22
N LYS A 191 -12.80 2.11 21.35
CA LYS A 191 -11.73 2.26 22.35
C LYS A 191 -11.38 0.92 23.03
N ILE A 192 -12.38 0.13 23.39
CA ILE A 192 -12.16 -1.19 24.05
C ILE A 192 -11.47 -2.15 23.08
N SER A 193 -11.84 -2.16 21.80
CA SER A 193 -11.23 -3.02 20.80
C SER A 193 -9.90 -2.49 20.24
N GLY A 194 -9.45 -1.30 20.68
CA GLY A 194 -8.23 -0.68 20.18
C GLY A 194 -8.30 -0.26 18.69
N LEU A 195 -9.52 -0.19 18.11
CA LEU A 195 -9.71 0.12 16.72
C LEU A 195 -9.57 1.63 16.45
N SER A 196 -8.36 2.03 16.20
CA SER A 196 -8.00 3.41 15.84
C SER A 196 -7.11 3.42 14.59
N GLY A 197 -7.27 4.43 13.77
CA GLY A 197 -6.46 4.63 12.57
C GLY A 197 -5.57 5.86 12.67
N ASN A 198 -4.38 5.76 12.09
CA ASN A 198 -3.48 6.90 11.95
C ASN A 198 -4.05 7.85 10.90
N TYR A 199 -4.14 9.12 11.29
CA TYR A 199 -4.62 10.17 10.39
C TYR A 199 -3.42 10.86 9.72
N LEU A 200 -3.45 10.89 8.41
CA LEU A 200 -2.40 11.43 7.58
C LEU A 200 -3.00 12.45 6.59
N ILE A 201 -2.18 13.38 6.13
CA ILE A 201 -2.60 14.40 5.17
C ILE A 201 -1.62 14.42 4.02
N PHE A 202 -2.07 14.00 2.85
CA PHE A 202 -1.33 14.19 1.60
C PHE A 202 -1.66 15.56 1.01
N PHE A 203 -0.65 16.24 0.47
CA PHE A 203 -0.85 17.53 -0.16
C PHE A 203 -0.03 17.70 -1.43
N THR A 204 -0.47 18.64 -2.28
CA THR A 204 0.35 19.15 -3.38
C THR A 204 0.60 20.64 -3.16
N SER A 205 1.81 21.10 -3.42
CA SER A 205 2.25 22.48 -3.23
C SER A 205 3.23 22.88 -4.33
N SER A 206 3.31 24.17 -4.63
CA SER A 206 4.37 24.72 -5.49
C SER A 206 5.71 24.87 -4.75
N ASP A 207 5.68 24.80 -3.43
CA ASP A 207 6.85 24.88 -2.54
C ASP A 207 6.62 23.87 -1.41
N SER A 208 6.98 22.63 -1.64
CA SER A 208 6.78 21.55 -0.67
C SER A 208 7.64 21.76 0.59
N ALA A 209 8.90 22.18 0.44
CA ALA A 209 9.80 22.40 1.56
C ALA A 209 9.31 23.53 2.48
N GLY A 210 8.92 24.67 1.92
CA GLY A 210 8.36 25.79 2.71
C GLY A 210 7.01 25.48 3.31
N THR A 211 6.22 24.61 2.67
CA THR A 211 4.97 24.11 3.22
C THR A 211 5.20 23.17 4.39
N CYS A 212 6.14 22.23 4.25
CA CYS A 212 6.55 21.32 5.33
C CYS A 212 7.08 22.07 6.55
N SER A 213 7.91 23.08 6.36
CA SER A 213 8.39 23.90 7.50
C SER A 213 7.22 24.51 8.27
N LYS A 214 6.26 25.12 7.59
CA LYS A 214 5.08 25.72 8.25
C LYS A 214 4.19 24.71 8.94
N VAL A 215 4.03 23.51 8.35
CA VAL A 215 3.25 22.43 8.95
C VAL A 215 3.92 21.94 10.23
N ASN A 216 5.23 21.78 10.23
CA ASN A 216 6.00 21.41 11.42
C ASN A 216 5.86 22.46 12.52
N ASP A 217 5.88 23.74 12.17
CA ASP A 217 5.70 24.86 13.12
C ASP A 217 4.26 24.87 13.70
N ASP A 218 3.24 24.62 12.87
CA ASP A 218 1.82 24.70 13.27
C ASP A 218 1.35 23.45 14.04
N LEU A 219 1.84 22.28 13.70
CA LEU A 219 1.35 21.00 14.24
C LEU A 219 2.39 20.27 15.12
N GLY A 220 3.65 20.70 15.14
CA GLY A 220 4.74 19.98 15.80
C GLY A 220 4.91 18.55 15.25
N SER A 221 4.60 18.33 13.99
CA SER A 221 4.51 17.02 13.36
C SER A 221 5.54 16.85 12.26
N ASP A 222 5.98 15.61 12.04
CA ASP A 222 6.90 15.30 10.95
C ASP A 222 6.20 15.42 9.60
N CYS A 223 6.82 16.19 8.68
CA CYS A 223 6.43 16.29 7.29
C CYS A 223 7.50 15.64 6.41
N LEU A 224 7.07 14.78 5.48
CA LEU A 224 7.89 14.07 4.50
C LEU A 224 7.68 14.67 3.10
#